data_cc0a00fb418fa2ed50be3802a2e937b8
#
_entry.id   cc0a00fb418fa2ed50be3802a2e937b8
#
_cell.length_a   1.000
_cell.length_b   1.000
_cell.length_c   1.000
_cell.angle_alpha   90.00
_cell.angle_beta   90.00
_cell.angle_gamma   90.00
#
_symmetry.space_group_name_H-M   'P 1'
#
loop_
_entity.id
_entity.type
_entity.pdbx_description
1 polymer ?
#
loop_
_entity_poly.entity_id
_entity_poly.type
_entity_poly.pdbx_seq_one_letter_code
_entity_poly.pdbx_strand_id
1 'polypeptide(L)'
;VPTPVITADRLVKKYGDHVAVDGLSFEVAPGESFGLLGPNGAGKSTTMRMIGAVSSRTGGSLDILGLDPDTHGPEIRSQLGVVPQADNLDLELKARDNLIVYGRYFGLPRKQVAARADELLEFAQLSDRAGAKVDDLSGGMKRRLTIARALISDPRILLLDEPTTGLDPQARHILWDRLFRLKEQGTTLVLTTHYMDEAEQLCDRIVVVDEGRIMAEGSPASLIRDHSSREVLEVRFGSDRNESASHEIAGFGDRVEVLPDRVLVYASDGEAVLSRILEQGLKPITTLVRRSSLEDVFLRLTGRSLVE
;
A
#
# COMPACT_ATOMS: atom_id res chain seq x y z
N VAL A 1 -22.47 13.86 -2.54
CA VAL A 1 -21.20 13.16 -2.26
C VAL A 1 -21.33 12.63 -0.84
N PRO A 2 -21.06 11.34 -0.56
CA PRO A 2 -21.08 10.80 0.80
C PRO A 2 -20.07 11.55 1.68
N THR A 3 -20.40 11.73 2.97
CA THR A 3 -19.47 12.33 3.93
C THR A 3 -18.24 11.47 4.09
N PRO A 4 -17.02 12.01 3.98
CA PRO A 4 -15.80 11.25 4.19
C PRO A 4 -15.74 10.59 5.58
N VAL A 5 -15.12 9.43 5.68
CA VAL A 5 -14.89 8.75 6.97
C VAL A 5 -13.56 9.15 7.60
N ILE A 6 -12.64 9.71 6.80
CA ILE A 6 -11.39 10.33 7.26
C ILE A 6 -11.24 11.64 6.51
N THR A 7 -10.91 12.71 7.21
CA THR A 7 -10.54 14.01 6.64
C THR A 7 -9.28 14.52 7.33
N ALA A 8 -8.22 14.72 6.56
CA ALA A 8 -6.99 15.35 7.00
C ALA A 8 -6.84 16.70 6.28
N ASP A 9 -6.60 17.78 7.03
CA ASP A 9 -6.28 19.09 6.46
C ASP A 9 -4.99 19.62 7.05
N ARG A 10 -3.99 19.79 6.16
CA ARG A 10 -2.63 20.27 6.48
C ARG A 10 -2.03 19.56 7.69
N LEU A 11 -2.21 18.23 7.74
CA LEU A 11 -1.78 17.37 8.83
C LEU A 11 -0.26 17.43 8.99
N VAL A 12 0.21 17.71 10.19
CA VAL A 12 1.65 17.82 10.51
C VAL A 12 2.00 16.94 11.68
N LYS A 13 3.13 16.24 11.59
CA LYS A 13 3.76 15.51 12.69
C LYS A 13 5.25 15.77 12.75
N LYS A 14 5.71 16.24 13.93
CA LYS A 14 7.13 16.45 14.23
C LYS A 14 7.56 15.57 15.39
N TYR A 15 8.78 15.08 15.33
CA TYR A 15 9.50 14.39 16.41
C TYR A 15 10.81 15.15 16.66
N GLY A 16 10.82 16.01 17.67
CA GLY A 16 11.90 17.00 17.85
C GLY A 16 12.01 17.87 16.60
N ASP A 17 13.19 17.92 15.99
CA ASP A 17 13.45 18.72 14.79
C ASP A 17 13.07 18.00 13.49
N HIS A 18 12.79 16.68 13.55
CA HIS A 18 12.41 15.91 12.38
C HIS A 18 10.92 16.07 12.05
N VAL A 19 10.62 16.52 10.83
CA VAL A 19 9.25 16.64 10.31
C VAL A 19 8.91 15.36 9.54
N ALA A 20 8.17 14.46 10.18
CA ALA A 20 7.79 13.18 9.59
C ALA A 20 6.56 13.28 8.65
N VAL A 21 5.68 14.25 8.90
CA VAL A 21 4.50 14.57 8.08
C VAL A 21 4.41 16.08 7.98
N ASP A 22 4.36 16.61 6.76
CA ASP A 22 4.46 18.03 6.46
C ASP A 22 3.28 18.51 5.59
N GLY A 23 2.15 18.73 6.25
CA GLY A 23 0.98 19.35 5.62
C GLY A 23 0.15 18.45 4.72
N LEU A 24 0.01 17.16 5.03
CA LEU A 24 -0.84 16.26 4.24
C LEU A 24 -2.31 16.67 4.33
N SER A 25 -2.96 16.79 3.16
CA SER A 25 -4.41 17.02 3.07
C SER A 25 -5.03 15.98 2.14
N PHE A 26 -5.96 15.18 2.67
CA PHE A 26 -6.68 14.15 1.92
C PHE A 26 -7.98 13.78 2.61
N GLU A 27 -8.88 13.14 1.88
CA GLU A 27 -10.13 12.60 2.41
C GLU A 27 -10.22 11.11 2.03
N VAL A 28 -10.98 10.33 2.78
CA VAL A 28 -11.30 8.93 2.45
C VAL A 28 -12.81 8.75 2.50
N ALA A 29 -13.38 8.27 1.41
CA ALA A 29 -14.82 8.00 1.31
C ALA A 29 -15.20 6.67 1.99
N PRO A 30 -16.47 6.51 2.44
CA PRO A 30 -16.94 5.21 2.93
C PRO A 30 -16.83 4.13 1.86
N GLY A 31 -16.30 2.93 2.23
CA GLY A 31 -16.12 1.79 1.32
C GLY A 31 -14.97 1.95 0.31
N GLU A 32 -14.23 3.05 0.37
CA GLU A 32 -13.05 3.27 -0.49
C GLU A 32 -11.86 2.42 -0.02
N SER A 33 -11.07 1.94 -0.97
CA SER A 33 -9.73 1.43 -0.72
C SER A 33 -8.72 2.51 -1.06
N PHE A 34 -8.15 3.12 -0.02
CA PHE A 34 -7.26 4.27 -0.10
C PHE A 34 -5.81 3.87 0.24
N GLY A 35 -4.87 4.22 -0.64
CA GLY A 35 -3.47 3.86 -0.50
C GLY A 35 -2.57 5.07 -0.22
N LEU A 36 -1.65 4.91 0.75
CA LEU A 36 -0.49 5.79 0.93
C LEU A 36 0.74 5.06 0.37
N LEU A 37 1.18 5.47 -0.81
CA LEU A 37 2.32 4.89 -1.53
C LEU A 37 3.56 5.77 -1.34
N GLY A 38 4.70 5.18 -1.07
CA GLY A 38 5.96 5.93 -0.95
C GLY A 38 7.10 5.11 -0.35
N PRO A 39 8.32 5.64 -0.35
CA PRO A 39 9.48 4.95 0.19
C PRO A 39 9.45 4.85 1.72
N ASN A 40 10.39 4.09 2.27
CA ASN A 40 10.61 4.05 3.70
C ASN A 40 11.01 5.45 4.19
N GLY A 41 10.43 5.86 5.33
CA GLY A 41 10.66 7.21 5.88
C GLY A 41 9.78 8.32 5.29
N ALA A 42 8.93 8.06 4.27
CA ALA A 42 8.04 9.06 3.67
C ALA A 42 6.91 9.58 4.60
N GLY A 43 6.76 9.03 5.81
CA GLY A 43 5.71 9.45 6.76
C GLY A 43 4.46 8.57 6.78
N LYS A 44 4.39 7.50 5.97
CA LYS A 44 3.21 6.61 5.84
C LYS A 44 2.75 6.03 7.18
N SER A 45 3.62 5.27 7.88
CA SER A 45 3.28 4.65 9.17
C SER A 45 3.01 5.69 10.27
N THR A 46 3.64 6.87 10.20
CA THR A 46 3.32 7.99 11.10
C THR A 46 1.89 8.48 10.87
N THR A 47 1.48 8.65 9.61
CA THR A 47 0.11 9.02 9.24
C THR A 47 -0.89 7.95 9.71
N MET A 48 -0.58 6.67 9.49
CA MET A 48 -1.41 5.55 9.97
C MET A 48 -1.58 5.56 11.50
N ARG A 49 -0.52 5.88 12.25
CA ARG A 49 -0.61 5.98 13.73
C ARG A 49 -1.48 7.16 14.19
N MET A 50 -1.51 8.27 13.46
CA MET A 50 -2.41 9.38 13.75
C MET A 50 -3.87 9.00 13.43
N ILE A 51 -4.13 8.38 12.27
CA ILE A 51 -5.45 7.86 11.91
C ILE A 51 -5.92 6.81 12.93
N GLY A 52 -5.03 5.92 13.38
CA GLY A 52 -5.30 4.92 14.42
C GLY A 52 -5.49 5.48 15.83
N ALA A 53 -5.45 6.81 16.01
CA ALA A 53 -5.56 7.49 17.31
C ALA A 53 -4.59 6.95 18.38
N VAL A 54 -3.35 6.63 17.96
CA VAL A 54 -2.25 6.20 18.85
C VAL A 54 -1.06 7.17 18.85
N SER A 55 -1.12 8.22 18.02
CA SER A 55 -0.16 9.30 17.98
C SER A 55 -0.88 10.62 17.73
N SER A 56 -0.67 11.62 18.59
CA SER A 56 -1.22 12.95 18.39
C SER A 56 -0.52 13.68 17.24
N ARG A 57 -1.25 14.52 16.53
CA ARG A 57 -0.69 15.45 15.53
C ARG A 57 0.06 16.59 16.20
N THR A 58 0.96 17.24 15.46
CA THR A 58 1.63 18.47 15.90
C THR A 58 0.95 19.71 15.33
N GLY A 59 0.25 19.59 14.20
CA GLY A 59 -0.49 20.69 13.55
C GLY A 59 -1.49 20.16 12.53
N GLY A 60 -2.28 21.07 11.97
CA GLY A 60 -3.38 20.73 11.08
C GLY A 60 -4.59 20.15 11.81
N SER A 61 -5.51 19.56 11.05
CA SER A 61 -6.69 18.85 11.59
C SER A 61 -6.80 17.44 11.05
N LEU A 62 -7.42 16.56 11.84
CA LEU A 62 -7.72 15.19 11.48
C LEU A 62 -9.06 14.82 12.10
N ASP A 63 -9.99 14.40 11.26
CA ASP A 63 -11.30 13.88 11.65
C ASP A 63 -11.42 12.43 11.22
N ILE A 64 -11.88 11.58 12.12
CA ILE A 64 -12.13 10.15 11.87
C ILE A 64 -13.56 9.84 12.30
N LEU A 65 -14.43 9.54 11.32
CA LEU A 65 -15.85 9.24 11.57
C LEU A 65 -16.60 10.39 12.29
N GLY A 66 -16.20 11.65 12.05
CA GLY A 66 -16.78 12.83 12.70
C GLY A 66 -16.15 13.14 14.07
N LEU A 67 -15.04 12.50 14.44
CA LEU A 67 -14.41 12.62 15.76
C LEU A 67 -12.94 13.02 15.62
N ASP A 68 -12.46 13.87 16.53
CA ASP A 68 -11.05 14.24 16.64
C ASP A 68 -10.28 13.13 17.39
N PRO A 69 -9.25 12.53 16.77
CA PRO A 69 -8.49 11.42 17.38
C PRO A 69 -7.70 11.81 18.63
N ASP A 70 -7.36 13.09 18.85
CA ASP A 70 -6.63 13.52 20.03
C ASP A 70 -7.53 13.56 21.28
N THR A 71 -8.85 13.69 21.10
CA THR A 71 -9.81 13.80 22.21
C THR A 71 -10.74 12.58 22.33
N HIS A 72 -11.03 11.89 21.22
CA HIS A 72 -11.96 10.75 21.15
C HIS A 72 -11.28 9.44 20.75
N GLY A 73 -9.98 9.30 21.05
CA GLY A 73 -9.18 8.13 20.65
C GLY A 73 -9.80 6.78 20.98
N PRO A 74 -10.28 6.49 22.21
CA PRO A 74 -10.91 5.22 22.56
C PRO A 74 -12.15 4.89 21.71
N GLU A 75 -13.00 5.89 21.43
CA GLU A 75 -14.22 5.74 20.65
C GLU A 75 -13.89 5.43 19.18
N ILE A 76 -12.93 6.13 18.61
CA ILE A 76 -12.42 5.87 17.27
C ILE A 76 -11.85 4.47 17.18
N ARG A 77 -10.94 4.08 18.09
CA ARG A 77 -10.30 2.75 18.07
C ARG A 77 -11.31 1.60 18.20
N SER A 78 -12.45 1.82 18.82
CA SER A 78 -13.51 0.80 18.89
C SER A 78 -14.14 0.50 17.53
N GLN A 79 -14.01 1.41 16.56
CA GLN A 79 -14.56 1.30 15.20
C GLN A 79 -13.49 0.98 14.15
N LEU A 80 -12.23 0.83 14.57
CA LEU A 80 -11.10 0.52 13.70
C LEU A 80 -10.63 -0.92 13.87
N GLY A 81 -10.27 -1.55 12.76
CA GLY A 81 -9.38 -2.71 12.74
C GLY A 81 -7.97 -2.25 12.36
N VAL A 82 -6.96 -2.74 13.06
CA VAL A 82 -5.58 -2.36 12.77
C VAL A 82 -4.72 -3.60 12.55
N VAL A 83 -4.09 -3.65 11.38
CA VAL A 83 -3.10 -4.66 10.99
C VAL A 83 -1.74 -3.94 10.92
N PRO A 84 -0.92 -4.02 11.96
CA PRO A 84 0.39 -3.38 11.99
C PRO A 84 1.37 -4.12 11.06
N GLN A 85 2.50 -3.50 10.75
CA GLN A 85 3.57 -4.11 9.95
C GLN A 85 4.10 -5.40 10.61
N ALA A 86 4.34 -5.37 11.92
CA ALA A 86 4.72 -6.58 12.68
C ALA A 86 3.47 -7.31 13.20
N ASP A 87 3.48 -8.65 13.11
CA ASP A 87 2.40 -9.46 13.65
C ASP A 87 2.45 -9.48 15.18
N ASN A 88 1.49 -8.82 15.83
CA ASN A 88 1.39 -8.73 17.30
C ASN A 88 0.47 -9.83 17.85
N LEU A 89 0.65 -11.07 17.38
CA LEU A 89 -0.08 -12.24 17.85
C LEU A 89 0.56 -12.78 19.13
N ASP A 90 -0.25 -13.34 20.00
CA ASP A 90 0.27 -14.12 21.14
C ASP A 90 0.69 -15.51 20.63
N LEU A 91 2.00 -15.77 20.64
CA LEU A 91 2.58 -16.98 20.07
C LEU A 91 2.25 -18.25 20.85
N GLU A 92 1.99 -18.13 22.16
CA GLU A 92 1.66 -19.25 23.03
C GLU A 92 0.20 -19.70 22.92
N LEU A 93 -0.67 -18.80 22.46
CA LEU A 93 -2.08 -19.10 22.26
C LEU A 93 -2.30 -19.87 20.95
N LYS A 94 -3.41 -20.62 20.91
CA LYS A 94 -3.92 -21.19 19.67
C LYS A 94 -4.47 -20.10 18.75
N ALA A 95 -4.50 -20.37 17.45
CA ALA A 95 -5.01 -19.41 16.46
C ALA A 95 -6.42 -18.91 16.82
N ARG A 96 -7.33 -19.84 17.19
CA ARG A 96 -8.70 -19.49 17.60
C ARG A 96 -8.73 -18.68 18.88
N ASP A 97 -7.90 -19.02 19.86
CA ASP A 97 -7.87 -18.36 21.17
C ASP A 97 -7.36 -16.91 21.04
N ASN A 98 -6.42 -16.62 20.12
CA ASN A 98 -6.01 -15.26 19.80
C ASN A 98 -7.19 -14.38 19.37
N LEU A 99 -8.07 -14.90 18.53
CA LEU A 99 -9.27 -14.17 18.08
C LEU A 99 -10.25 -13.95 19.26
N ILE A 100 -10.47 -14.99 20.05
CA ILE A 100 -11.40 -14.93 21.19
C ILE A 100 -10.91 -13.91 22.23
N VAL A 101 -9.65 -13.99 22.62
CA VAL A 101 -9.06 -13.07 23.61
C VAL A 101 -9.15 -11.64 23.12
N TYR A 102 -8.77 -11.40 21.86
CA TYR A 102 -8.81 -10.05 21.28
C TYR A 102 -10.24 -9.49 21.19
N GLY A 103 -11.22 -10.29 20.77
CA GLY A 103 -12.63 -9.87 20.74
C GLY A 103 -13.17 -9.55 22.14
N ARG A 104 -12.64 -10.18 23.20
CA ARG A 104 -12.99 -9.85 24.58
C ARG A 104 -12.51 -8.46 25.00
N TYR A 105 -11.41 -7.95 24.48
CA TYR A 105 -10.98 -6.57 24.74
C TYR A 105 -11.96 -5.53 24.16
N PHE A 106 -12.71 -5.88 23.10
CA PHE A 106 -13.79 -5.05 22.56
C PHE A 106 -15.14 -5.26 23.30
N GLY A 107 -15.15 -6.00 24.42
CA GLY A 107 -16.35 -6.20 25.22
C GLY A 107 -17.37 -7.19 24.62
N LEU A 108 -17.04 -7.89 23.54
CA LEU A 108 -17.96 -8.81 22.89
C LEU A 108 -18.32 -10.00 23.81
N PRO A 109 -19.60 -10.44 23.87
CA PRO A 109 -20.02 -11.61 24.65
C PRO A 109 -19.31 -12.90 24.18
N ARG A 110 -18.96 -13.80 25.11
CA ARG A 110 -18.20 -15.02 24.78
C ARG A 110 -18.81 -15.85 23.64
N LYS A 111 -20.13 -16.01 23.62
CA LYS A 111 -20.81 -16.78 22.57
C LYS A 111 -20.70 -16.12 21.20
N GLN A 112 -20.83 -14.80 21.13
CA GLN A 112 -20.70 -14.02 19.91
C GLN A 112 -19.27 -14.04 19.36
N VAL A 113 -18.29 -13.82 20.25
CA VAL A 113 -16.87 -13.87 19.88
C VAL A 113 -16.47 -15.25 19.36
N ALA A 114 -16.96 -16.33 19.99
CA ALA A 114 -16.63 -17.68 19.56
C ALA A 114 -17.15 -17.97 18.14
N ALA A 115 -18.40 -17.61 17.84
CA ALA A 115 -18.97 -17.76 16.50
C ALA A 115 -18.19 -16.90 15.47
N ARG A 116 -17.93 -15.62 15.80
CA ARG A 116 -17.18 -14.72 14.92
C ARG A 116 -15.75 -15.20 14.68
N ALA A 117 -15.08 -15.80 15.68
CA ALA A 117 -13.75 -16.37 15.53
C ALA A 117 -13.75 -17.53 14.52
N ASP A 118 -14.76 -18.38 14.53
CA ASP A 118 -14.86 -19.49 13.58
C ASP A 118 -15.10 -18.99 12.15
N GLU A 119 -15.98 -18.00 11.96
CA GLU A 119 -16.20 -17.32 10.66
C GLU A 119 -14.90 -16.68 10.12
N LEU A 120 -14.15 -16.00 11.00
CA LEU A 120 -12.92 -15.32 10.61
C LEU A 120 -11.76 -16.29 10.34
N LEU A 121 -11.72 -17.45 10.99
CA LEU A 121 -10.78 -18.52 10.64
C LEU A 121 -11.11 -19.12 9.28
N GLU A 122 -12.37 -19.27 8.93
CA GLU A 122 -12.79 -19.69 7.60
C GLU A 122 -12.41 -18.62 6.54
N PHE A 123 -12.74 -17.37 6.82
CA PHE A 123 -12.30 -16.24 5.97
C PHE A 123 -10.79 -16.24 5.75
N ALA A 124 -9.98 -16.48 6.79
CA ALA A 124 -8.53 -16.54 6.72
C ALA A 124 -7.98 -17.85 6.13
N GLN A 125 -8.83 -18.84 5.83
CA GLN A 125 -8.42 -20.22 5.45
C GLN A 125 -7.51 -20.87 6.48
N LEU A 126 -7.93 -20.78 7.75
CA LEU A 126 -7.19 -21.33 8.89
C LEU A 126 -8.08 -22.23 9.78
N SER A 127 -9.25 -22.67 9.27
CA SER A 127 -10.18 -23.52 10.05
C SER A 127 -9.54 -24.83 10.49
N ASP A 128 -8.73 -25.46 9.63
CA ASP A 128 -7.96 -26.67 9.90
C ASP A 128 -6.77 -26.44 10.85
N ARG A 129 -6.40 -25.19 11.11
CA ARG A 129 -5.33 -24.74 12.00
C ARG A 129 -5.85 -24.02 13.25
N ALA A 130 -7.16 -24.00 13.48
CA ALA A 130 -7.78 -23.32 14.63
C ALA A 130 -7.18 -23.73 15.99
N GLY A 131 -6.84 -25.01 16.14
CA GLY A 131 -6.23 -25.59 17.34
C GLY A 131 -4.70 -25.54 17.40
N ALA A 132 -4.03 -25.10 16.33
CA ALA A 132 -2.56 -24.99 16.31
C ALA A 132 -2.10 -23.78 17.13
N LYS A 133 -0.95 -23.87 17.79
CA LYS A 133 -0.28 -22.69 18.37
C LYS A 133 0.13 -21.73 17.27
N VAL A 134 0.06 -20.44 17.57
CA VAL A 134 0.46 -19.41 16.58
C VAL A 134 1.94 -19.55 16.21
N ASP A 135 2.77 -19.99 17.13
CA ASP A 135 4.20 -20.18 16.84
C ASP A 135 4.46 -21.22 15.73
N ASP A 136 3.60 -22.22 15.62
CA ASP A 136 3.67 -23.30 14.61
C ASP A 136 3.15 -22.85 13.21
N LEU A 137 2.60 -21.63 13.07
CA LEU A 137 2.08 -21.14 11.81
C LEU A 137 3.19 -20.52 10.94
N SER A 138 3.07 -20.67 9.62
CA SER A 138 3.94 -19.95 8.68
C SER A 138 3.70 -18.44 8.76
N GLY A 139 4.64 -17.62 8.26
CA GLY A 139 4.51 -16.16 8.22
C GLY A 139 3.22 -15.72 7.51
N GLY A 140 2.91 -16.29 6.35
CA GLY A 140 1.66 -16.02 5.63
C GLY A 140 0.40 -16.41 6.40
N MET A 141 0.45 -17.50 7.18
CA MET A 141 -0.64 -17.89 8.08
C MET A 141 -0.79 -16.89 9.24
N LYS A 142 0.32 -16.49 9.86
CA LYS A 142 0.34 -15.45 10.92
C LYS A 142 -0.24 -14.15 10.42
N ARG A 143 0.15 -13.71 9.22
CA ARG A 143 -0.39 -12.49 8.61
C ARG A 143 -1.89 -12.56 8.37
N ARG A 144 -2.40 -13.67 7.82
CA ARG A 144 -3.85 -13.88 7.63
C ARG A 144 -4.61 -13.92 8.95
N LEU A 145 -4.04 -14.51 10.00
CA LEU A 145 -4.60 -14.50 11.34
C LEU A 145 -4.64 -13.09 11.96
N THR A 146 -3.60 -12.28 11.72
CA THR A 146 -3.55 -10.88 12.17
C THR A 146 -4.67 -10.05 11.54
N ILE A 147 -4.96 -10.27 10.26
CA ILE A 147 -6.08 -9.61 9.58
C ILE A 147 -7.43 -10.10 10.13
N ALA A 148 -7.59 -11.40 10.28
CA ALA A 148 -8.80 -11.98 10.91
C ALA A 148 -9.02 -11.38 12.30
N ARG A 149 -7.96 -11.22 13.09
CA ARG A 149 -8.03 -10.60 14.42
C ARG A 149 -8.48 -9.14 14.34
N ALA A 150 -7.99 -8.38 13.38
CA ALA A 150 -8.39 -6.98 13.20
C ALA A 150 -9.88 -6.81 12.81
N LEU A 151 -10.49 -7.87 12.24
CA LEU A 151 -11.90 -7.90 11.84
C LEU A 151 -12.85 -8.38 12.93
N ILE A 152 -12.36 -8.78 14.11
CA ILE A 152 -13.17 -9.41 15.15
C ILE A 152 -14.27 -8.49 15.70
N SER A 153 -14.00 -7.17 15.72
CA SER A 153 -14.93 -6.14 16.20
C SER A 153 -15.87 -5.61 15.13
N ASP A 154 -15.85 -6.16 13.92
CA ASP A 154 -16.60 -5.68 12.76
C ASP A 154 -16.34 -4.17 12.47
N PRO A 155 -15.08 -3.80 12.18
CA PRO A 155 -14.68 -2.41 12.08
C PRO A 155 -15.24 -1.73 10.84
N ARG A 156 -15.53 -0.43 10.94
CA ARG A 156 -15.92 0.42 9.79
C ARG A 156 -14.74 0.76 8.89
N ILE A 157 -13.54 0.84 9.45
CA ILE A 157 -12.29 1.15 8.75
C ILE A 157 -11.24 0.12 9.14
N LEU A 158 -10.57 -0.47 8.16
CA LEU A 158 -9.44 -1.37 8.35
C LEU A 158 -8.15 -0.66 7.93
N LEU A 159 -7.27 -0.44 8.88
CA LEU A 159 -5.94 0.13 8.67
C LEU A 159 -4.92 -0.99 8.47
N LEU A 160 -4.18 -0.94 7.36
CA LEU A 160 -3.24 -1.98 6.93
C LEU A 160 -1.86 -1.35 6.70
N ASP A 161 -0.94 -1.54 7.64
CA ASP A 161 0.42 -1.02 7.51
C ASP A 161 1.31 -2.08 6.86
N GLU A 162 1.65 -1.87 5.58
CA GLU A 162 2.42 -2.78 4.73
C GLU A 162 1.96 -4.25 4.80
N PRO A 163 0.71 -4.55 4.40
CA PRO A 163 0.07 -5.84 4.71
C PRO A 163 0.74 -7.06 4.09
N THR A 164 1.49 -6.91 2.99
CA THR A 164 2.10 -8.03 2.25
C THR A 164 3.60 -8.14 2.40
N THR A 165 4.23 -7.26 3.18
CA THR A 165 5.68 -7.29 3.39
C THR A 165 6.12 -8.62 3.99
N GLY A 166 7.14 -9.24 3.38
CA GLY A 166 7.69 -10.53 3.81
C GLY A 166 6.86 -11.76 3.40
N LEU A 167 5.80 -11.60 2.64
CA LEU A 167 5.02 -12.71 2.09
C LEU A 167 5.57 -13.18 0.75
N ASP A 168 5.54 -14.50 0.53
CA ASP A 168 5.77 -15.06 -0.79
C ASP A 168 4.65 -14.65 -1.79
N PRO A 169 4.88 -14.74 -3.11
CA PRO A 169 3.91 -14.29 -4.11
C PRO A 169 2.53 -14.96 -3.99
N GLN A 170 2.47 -16.25 -3.62
CA GLN A 170 1.21 -16.97 -3.48
C GLN A 170 0.41 -16.46 -2.27
N ALA A 171 1.08 -16.29 -1.12
CA ALA A 171 0.46 -15.74 0.08
C ALA A 171 -0.04 -14.32 -0.13
N ARG A 172 0.70 -13.49 -0.90
CA ARG A 172 0.31 -12.14 -1.30
C ARG A 172 -0.99 -12.13 -2.10
N HIS A 173 -1.11 -12.96 -3.14
CA HIS A 173 -2.33 -13.04 -3.95
C HIS A 173 -3.55 -13.50 -3.14
N ILE A 174 -3.37 -14.50 -2.26
CA ILE A 174 -4.44 -14.95 -1.35
C ILE A 174 -4.91 -13.79 -0.46
N LEU A 175 -3.99 -12.99 0.03
CA LEU A 175 -4.31 -11.84 0.88
C LEU A 175 -5.06 -10.76 0.09
N TRP A 176 -4.59 -10.40 -1.11
CA TRP A 176 -5.27 -9.43 -1.97
C TRP A 176 -6.72 -9.83 -2.26
N ASP A 177 -6.96 -11.10 -2.58
CA ASP A 177 -8.31 -11.64 -2.80
C ASP A 177 -9.23 -11.44 -1.58
N ARG A 178 -8.67 -11.60 -0.36
CA ARG A 178 -9.41 -11.37 0.89
C ARG A 178 -9.72 -9.89 1.13
N LEU A 179 -8.75 -9.02 0.92
CA LEU A 179 -8.93 -7.58 1.08
C LEU A 179 -9.94 -7.04 0.04
N PHE A 180 -9.87 -7.52 -1.20
CA PHE A 180 -10.83 -7.18 -2.22
C PHE A 180 -12.28 -7.55 -1.82
N ARG A 181 -12.50 -8.76 -1.29
CA ARG A 181 -13.82 -9.17 -0.79
C ARG A 181 -14.33 -8.31 0.36
N LEU A 182 -13.46 -7.88 1.27
CA LEU A 182 -13.85 -6.96 2.36
C LEU A 182 -14.30 -5.61 1.81
N LYS A 183 -13.60 -5.10 0.81
CA LYS A 183 -13.98 -3.89 0.11
C LYS A 183 -15.36 -4.02 -0.55
N GLU A 184 -15.62 -5.13 -1.29
CA GLU A 184 -16.93 -5.39 -1.89
C GLU A 184 -18.07 -5.47 -0.86
N GLN A 185 -17.77 -5.85 0.38
CA GLN A 185 -18.70 -5.85 1.51
C GLN A 185 -18.90 -4.47 2.15
N GLY A 186 -18.22 -3.43 1.62
CA GLY A 186 -18.36 -2.05 2.08
C GLY A 186 -17.40 -1.63 3.18
N THR A 187 -16.42 -2.46 3.56
CA THR A 187 -15.37 -2.08 4.51
C THR A 187 -14.45 -1.05 3.87
N THR A 188 -14.23 0.08 4.55
CA THR A 188 -13.23 1.07 4.11
C THR A 188 -11.84 0.55 4.42
N LEU A 189 -10.96 0.51 3.42
CA LEU A 189 -9.58 0.09 3.57
C LEU A 189 -8.65 1.29 3.48
N VAL A 190 -7.73 1.43 4.42
CA VAL A 190 -6.63 2.39 4.34
C VAL A 190 -5.34 1.62 4.46
N LEU A 191 -4.51 1.64 3.43
CA LEU A 191 -3.28 0.87 3.43
C LEU A 191 -2.05 1.73 3.12
N THR A 192 -0.94 1.36 3.73
CA THR A 192 0.38 1.84 3.34
C THR A 192 1.09 0.75 2.58
N THR A 193 1.82 1.14 1.56
CA THR A 193 2.69 0.21 0.83
C THR A 193 3.86 0.93 0.17
N HIS A 194 4.89 0.20 -0.12
CA HIS A 194 5.97 0.58 -1.02
C HIS A 194 5.96 -0.31 -2.28
N TYR A 195 5.01 -1.25 -2.40
CA TYR A 195 4.81 -2.11 -3.56
C TYR A 195 3.76 -1.50 -4.49
N MET A 196 4.17 -1.17 -5.71
CA MET A 196 3.30 -0.56 -6.72
C MET A 196 2.21 -1.51 -7.20
N ASP A 197 2.56 -2.79 -7.38
CA ASP A 197 1.61 -3.84 -7.76
C ASP A 197 0.49 -4.01 -6.73
N GLU A 198 0.81 -3.91 -5.43
CA GLU A 198 -0.20 -3.91 -4.37
C GLU A 198 -1.13 -2.71 -4.47
N ALA A 199 -0.56 -1.51 -4.67
CA ALA A 199 -1.33 -0.29 -4.80
C ALA A 199 -2.24 -0.32 -6.05
N GLU A 200 -1.74 -0.82 -7.19
CA GLU A 200 -2.52 -0.97 -8.43
C GLU A 200 -3.69 -1.96 -8.29
N GLN A 201 -3.48 -3.05 -7.54
CA GLN A 201 -4.50 -4.10 -7.40
C GLN A 201 -5.57 -3.77 -6.36
N LEU A 202 -5.21 -3.13 -5.27
CA LEU A 202 -6.09 -2.96 -4.13
C LEU A 202 -6.74 -1.58 -4.04
N CYS A 203 -6.08 -0.51 -4.50
CA CYS A 203 -6.54 0.85 -4.24
C CYS A 203 -7.43 1.42 -5.34
N ASP A 204 -8.52 2.08 -4.93
CA ASP A 204 -9.30 2.93 -5.82
C ASP A 204 -8.59 4.26 -6.07
N ARG A 205 -7.94 4.78 -5.03
CA ARG A 205 -7.21 6.04 -5.04
C ARG A 205 -5.94 5.92 -4.19
N ILE A 206 -4.90 6.57 -4.66
CA ILE A 206 -3.57 6.56 -4.08
C ILE A 206 -3.11 7.99 -3.88
N VAL A 207 -2.50 8.24 -2.74
CA VAL A 207 -1.67 9.42 -2.49
C VAL A 207 -0.21 8.96 -2.51
N VAL A 208 0.57 9.49 -3.43
CA VAL A 208 2.02 9.29 -3.48
C VAL A 208 2.66 10.26 -2.50
N VAL A 209 3.35 9.73 -1.50
CA VAL A 209 3.99 10.53 -0.44
C VAL A 209 5.49 10.37 -0.52
N ASP A 210 6.21 11.48 -0.49
CA ASP A 210 7.66 11.51 -0.32
C ASP A 210 8.05 12.66 0.63
N GLU A 211 9.02 12.42 1.51
CA GLU A 211 9.51 13.39 2.52
C GLU A 211 8.38 14.08 3.32
N GLY A 212 7.34 13.33 3.66
CA GLY A 212 6.20 13.82 4.42
C GLY A 212 5.19 14.67 3.63
N ARG A 213 5.31 14.78 2.31
CA ARG A 213 4.46 15.61 1.44
C ARG A 213 3.77 14.77 0.36
N ILE A 214 2.62 15.25 -0.09
CA ILE A 214 1.92 14.66 -1.23
C ILE A 214 2.59 15.13 -2.52
N MET A 215 3.03 14.15 -3.33
CA MET A 215 3.62 14.37 -4.64
C MET A 215 2.57 14.28 -5.75
N ALA A 216 1.62 13.37 -5.62
CA ALA A 216 0.51 13.20 -6.54
C ALA A 216 -0.64 12.44 -5.85
N GLU A 217 -1.86 12.62 -6.37
CA GLU A 217 -3.05 11.91 -5.90
C GLU A 217 -3.94 11.54 -7.08
N GLY A 218 -4.50 10.34 -7.08
CA GLY A 218 -5.41 9.87 -8.11
C GLY A 218 -5.66 8.37 -8.07
N SER A 219 -6.49 7.87 -8.97
CA SER A 219 -6.57 6.42 -9.20
C SER A 219 -5.27 5.92 -9.84
N PRO A 220 -4.89 4.63 -9.66
CA PRO A 220 -3.73 4.07 -10.34
C PRO A 220 -3.70 4.40 -11.83
N ALA A 221 -4.82 4.21 -12.52
CA ALA A 221 -4.94 4.48 -13.95
C ALA A 221 -4.77 5.97 -14.29
N SER A 222 -5.30 6.89 -13.46
CA SER A 222 -5.14 8.34 -13.68
C SER A 222 -3.69 8.77 -13.44
N LEU A 223 -3.05 8.27 -12.38
CA LEU A 223 -1.66 8.58 -12.08
C LEU A 223 -0.73 8.13 -13.22
N ILE A 224 -0.92 6.92 -13.75
CA ILE A 224 -0.15 6.42 -14.88
C ILE A 224 -0.38 7.29 -16.12
N ARG A 225 -1.64 7.59 -16.47
CA ARG A 225 -1.96 8.43 -17.63
C ARG A 225 -1.39 9.84 -17.54
N ASP A 226 -1.45 10.45 -16.36
CA ASP A 226 -1.15 11.87 -16.18
C ASP A 226 0.36 12.11 -15.92
N HIS A 227 1.07 11.08 -15.44
CA HIS A 227 2.48 11.17 -15.06
C HIS A 227 3.42 10.24 -15.84
N SER A 228 2.94 9.44 -16.79
CA SER A 228 3.79 8.59 -17.62
C SER A 228 3.32 8.59 -19.08
N SER A 229 4.16 8.11 -20.00
CA SER A 229 3.74 7.84 -21.36
C SER A 229 2.98 6.52 -21.41
N ARG A 230 2.30 6.25 -22.51
CA ARG A 230 1.47 5.03 -22.65
C ARG A 230 2.28 3.74 -22.52
N GLU A 231 3.49 3.74 -23.08
CA GLU A 231 4.37 2.57 -23.17
C GLU A 231 5.80 2.91 -22.75
N VAL A 232 6.50 1.90 -22.31
CA VAL A 232 7.93 1.95 -22.01
C VAL A 232 8.63 0.87 -22.81
N LEU A 233 9.62 1.26 -23.59
CA LEU A 233 10.56 0.35 -24.21
C LEU A 233 11.77 0.20 -23.28
N GLU A 234 11.97 -0.99 -22.74
CA GLU A 234 13.19 -1.37 -22.02
C GLU A 234 14.21 -1.91 -23.01
N VAL A 235 15.40 -1.33 -23.04
CA VAL A 235 16.47 -1.72 -23.95
C VAL A 235 17.75 -1.97 -23.18
N ARG A 236 18.41 -3.09 -23.44
CA ARG A 236 19.72 -3.40 -22.88
C ARG A 236 20.77 -3.46 -23.98
N PHE A 237 21.79 -2.62 -23.88
CA PHE A 237 22.95 -2.62 -24.78
C PHE A 237 24.20 -3.23 -24.13
N GLY A 238 24.13 -3.58 -22.84
CA GLY A 238 25.25 -3.93 -21.97
C GLY A 238 25.66 -2.77 -21.08
N SER A 239 26.16 -3.08 -19.87
CA SER A 239 26.48 -2.07 -18.83
C SER A 239 27.37 -0.94 -19.35
N ASP A 240 28.36 -1.28 -20.20
CA ASP A 240 29.33 -0.33 -20.72
C ASP A 240 28.78 0.55 -21.85
N ARG A 241 27.63 0.21 -22.43
CA ARG A 241 27.02 0.88 -23.59
C ARG A 241 25.71 1.55 -23.33
N ASN A 242 25.04 1.27 -22.22
CA ASN A 242 23.73 1.84 -21.91
C ASN A 242 23.78 3.37 -21.89
N GLU A 243 24.78 3.97 -21.27
CA GLU A 243 24.91 5.43 -21.19
C GLU A 243 25.18 6.06 -22.55
N SER A 244 26.13 5.54 -23.34
CA SER A 244 26.42 6.07 -24.68
C SER A 244 25.23 5.88 -25.62
N ALA A 245 24.59 4.73 -25.64
CA ALA A 245 23.41 4.47 -26.46
C ALA A 245 22.22 5.38 -26.08
N SER A 246 22.05 5.70 -24.80
CA SER A 246 20.98 6.59 -24.36
C SER A 246 21.08 7.98 -24.98
N HIS A 247 22.27 8.51 -25.16
CA HIS A 247 22.49 9.78 -25.86
C HIS A 247 22.09 9.72 -27.34
N GLU A 248 22.33 8.57 -28.01
CA GLU A 248 21.98 8.38 -29.42
C GLU A 248 20.46 8.28 -29.63
N ILE A 249 19.71 7.76 -28.61
CA ILE A 249 18.26 7.55 -28.68
C ILE A 249 17.45 8.61 -27.92
N ALA A 250 18.09 9.63 -27.35
CA ALA A 250 17.44 10.62 -26.48
C ALA A 250 16.23 11.34 -27.10
N GLY A 251 16.19 11.46 -28.46
CA GLY A 251 15.05 12.07 -29.16
C GLY A 251 14.04 11.09 -29.75
N PHE A 252 14.03 9.81 -29.35
CA PHE A 252 13.15 8.81 -29.95
C PHE A 252 11.83 8.61 -29.18
N GLY A 253 11.80 9.01 -27.92
CA GLY A 253 10.62 8.99 -27.07
C GLY A 253 10.39 10.33 -26.37
N ASP A 254 9.39 10.38 -25.52
CA ASP A 254 9.04 11.54 -24.71
C ASP A 254 10.09 11.80 -23.61
N ARG A 255 10.70 10.72 -23.11
CA ARG A 255 11.70 10.73 -22.03
C ARG A 255 12.57 9.48 -22.14
N VAL A 256 13.85 9.61 -21.77
CA VAL A 256 14.80 8.50 -21.65
C VAL A 256 15.40 8.51 -20.25
N GLU A 257 15.45 7.35 -19.61
CA GLU A 257 16.10 7.12 -18.32
C GLU A 257 17.12 6.01 -18.44
N VAL A 258 18.29 6.21 -17.81
CA VAL A 258 19.36 5.24 -17.80
C VAL A 258 19.41 4.58 -16.43
N LEU A 259 19.21 3.27 -16.40
CA LEU A 259 19.43 2.43 -15.23
C LEU A 259 20.75 1.67 -15.39
N PRO A 260 21.35 1.14 -14.32
CA PRO A 260 22.63 0.44 -14.40
C PRO A 260 22.64 -0.73 -15.40
N ASP A 261 21.51 -1.41 -15.57
CA ASP A 261 21.38 -2.61 -16.39
C ASP A 261 20.60 -2.38 -17.71
N ARG A 262 19.89 -1.27 -17.86
CA ARG A 262 19.01 -1.00 -19.00
C ARG A 262 18.77 0.49 -19.25
N VAL A 263 18.20 0.79 -20.40
CA VAL A 263 17.67 2.12 -20.74
C VAL A 263 16.15 2.00 -20.89
N LEU A 264 15.41 2.91 -20.27
CA LEU A 264 13.97 3.04 -20.41
C LEU A 264 13.66 4.19 -21.34
N VAL A 265 12.89 3.93 -22.40
CA VAL A 265 12.40 4.93 -23.34
C VAL A 265 10.90 5.01 -23.22
N TYR A 266 10.40 6.11 -22.72
CA TYR A 266 8.97 6.39 -22.55
C TYR A 266 8.41 6.95 -23.83
N ALA A 267 7.35 6.35 -24.36
CA ALA A 267 6.76 6.75 -25.63
C ALA A 267 5.26 6.41 -25.72
N SER A 268 4.58 7.01 -26.67
CA SER A 268 3.22 6.64 -27.03
C SER A 268 3.14 5.31 -27.79
N ASP A 269 4.22 4.93 -28.49
CA ASP A 269 4.36 3.69 -29.27
C ASP A 269 5.80 3.18 -29.14
N GLY A 270 5.99 2.19 -28.30
CA GLY A 270 7.30 1.58 -28.02
C GLY A 270 7.86 0.77 -29.19
N GLU A 271 7.00 0.14 -29.99
CA GLU A 271 7.42 -0.63 -31.17
C GLU A 271 7.97 0.30 -32.27
N ALA A 272 7.35 1.46 -32.47
CA ALA A 272 7.87 2.46 -33.42
C ALA A 272 9.25 2.98 -32.96
N VAL A 273 9.44 3.18 -31.65
CA VAL A 273 10.75 3.57 -31.10
C VAL A 273 11.78 2.46 -31.31
N LEU A 274 11.43 1.19 -31.05
CA LEU A 274 12.32 0.05 -31.28
C LEU A 274 12.76 -0.01 -32.76
N SER A 275 11.82 0.13 -33.68
CA SER A 275 12.12 0.13 -35.11
C SER A 275 13.14 1.19 -35.49
N ARG A 276 13.00 2.43 -34.99
CA ARG A 276 13.97 3.53 -35.19
C ARG A 276 15.36 3.22 -34.62
N ILE A 277 15.41 2.58 -33.43
CA ILE A 277 16.69 2.17 -32.83
C ILE A 277 17.43 1.17 -33.73
N LEU A 278 16.71 0.19 -34.29
CA LEU A 278 17.28 -0.82 -35.18
C LEU A 278 17.72 -0.20 -36.55
N GLU A 279 16.93 0.71 -37.10
CA GLU A 279 17.24 1.44 -38.34
C GLU A 279 18.51 2.27 -38.23
N GLN A 280 18.80 2.81 -37.03
CA GLN A 280 20.09 3.53 -36.79
C GLN A 280 21.30 2.60 -36.65
N GLY A 281 21.08 1.29 -36.72
CA GLY A 281 22.15 0.29 -36.63
C GLY A 281 22.56 -0.06 -35.19
N LEU A 282 21.83 0.44 -34.18
CA LEU A 282 22.03 0.03 -32.80
C LEU A 282 21.54 -1.41 -32.62
N LYS A 283 22.33 -2.21 -31.91
CA LYS A 283 22.06 -3.64 -31.71
C LYS A 283 21.85 -3.92 -30.21
N PRO A 284 20.60 -3.80 -29.72
CA PRO A 284 20.32 -4.16 -28.33
C PRO A 284 20.48 -5.66 -28.09
N ILE A 285 20.90 -6.02 -26.88
CA ILE A 285 20.99 -7.43 -26.42
C ILE A 285 19.60 -7.98 -26.15
N THR A 286 18.75 -7.16 -25.48
CA THR A 286 17.35 -7.48 -25.21
C THR A 286 16.49 -6.25 -25.32
N THR A 287 15.22 -6.46 -25.70
CA THR A 287 14.21 -5.42 -25.78
C THR A 287 12.90 -5.94 -25.20
N LEU A 288 12.13 -5.07 -24.53
CA LEU A 288 10.80 -5.36 -24.02
C LEU A 288 9.94 -4.09 -24.15
N VAL A 289 8.85 -4.16 -24.89
CA VAL A 289 7.81 -3.14 -24.87
C VAL A 289 6.74 -3.54 -23.86
N ARG A 290 6.45 -2.67 -22.91
CA ARG A 290 5.41 -2.87 -21.90
C ARG A 290 4.57 -1.61 -21.70
N ARG A 291 3.42 -1.76 -21.08
CA ARG A 291 2.65 -0.61 -20.58
C ARG A 291 3.38 0.03 -19.40
N SER A 292 3.17 1.34 -19.27
CA SER A 292 3.62 2.05 -18.07
C SER A 292 2.87 1.57 -16.82
N SER A 293 3.54 1.63 -15.70
CA SER A 293 3.07 1.23 -14.37
C SER A 293 3.22 2.35 -13.34
N LEU A 294 2.74 2.16 -12.13
CA LEU A 294 3.00 3.10 -11.03
C LEU A 294 4.49 3.23 -10.68
N GLU A 295 5.31 2.21 -10.99
CA GLU A 295 6.76 2.31 -10.81
C GLU A 295 7.35 3.42 -11.67
N ASP A 296 6.92 3.53 -12.93
CA ASP A 296 7.34 4.58 -13.86
C ASP A 296 6.88 5.99 -13.39
N VAL A 297 5.68 6.06 -12.82
CA VAL A 297 5.16 7.29 -12.20
C VAL A 297 6.02 7.70 -11.02
N PHE A 298 6.31 6.76 -10.12
CA PHE A 298 7.09 7.03 -8.92
C PHE A 298 8.51 7.48 -9.27
N LEU A 299 9.17 6.77 -10.18
CA LEU A 299 10.51 7.12 -10.68
C LEU A 299 10.54 8.56 -11.26
N ARG A 300 9.50 8.94 -12.00
CA ARG A 300 9.37 10.30 -12.52
C ARG A 300 9.20 11.36 -11.44
N LEU A 301 8.35 11.09 -10.44
CA LEU A 301 8.00 12.06 -9.41
C LEU A 301 9.12 12.28 -8.39
N THR A 302 9.90 11.25 -8.08
CA THR A 302 10.90 11.27 -7.01
C THR A 302 12.34 11.22 -7.51
N GLY A 303 12.56 10.86 -8.80
CA GLY A 303 13.89 10.67 -9.39
C GLY A 303 14.64 9.45 -8.86
N ARG A 304 13.98 8.57 -8.11
CA ARG A 304 14.58 7.35 -7.52
C ARG A 304 13.61 6.16 -7.59
N SER A 305 14.15 4.94 -7.67
CA SER A 305 13.40 3.71 -7.53
C SER A 305 12.99 3.50 -6.05
N LEU A 306 11.82 2.83 -5.80
CA LEU A 306 11.45 2.40 -4.44
C LEU A 306 12.29 1.23 -3.93
N VAL A 307 13.00 0.56 -4.84
CA VAL A 307 13.84 -0.60 -4.53
C VAL A 307 15.27 -0.12 -4.31
N GLU A 308 15.58 0.33 -3.12
CA GLU A 308 16.92 0.39 -2.55
C GLU A 308 16.96 -0.37 -1.22
#